data_3de8e824e96c093888b2aa0c42551eb1
#
_entry.id   3de8e824e96c093888b2aa0c42551eb1
#
_cell.length_a   1.000
_cell.length_b   1.000
_cell.length_c   1.000
_cell.angle_alpha   90.00
_cell.angle_beta   90.00
_cell.angle_gamma   90.00
#
_symmetry.space_group_name_H-M   'P 1'
#
loop_
_entity.id
_entity.type
_entity.pdbx_description
1 polymer ?
#
loop_
_entity_poly.entity_id
_entity_poly.type
_entity_poly.pdbx_seq_one_letter_code
_entity_poly.pdbx_strand_id
1 'polypeptide(L)'
;MSYRPWLGEQVLRQMRGLPAGGFDLLVQVLARICEDPYDRLLSRDLRAGDPTRRMAELGDFGFVEFLVDDAAQLVRVVTLVWTG
;
A
#
# COMPACT_ATOMS: atom_id res chain seq x y z
N MET A 1 5.41 -8.52 14.59
CA MET A 1 3.96 -8.68 14.44
C MET A 1 3.52 -8.11 13.12
N SER A 2 2.65 -8.79 12.43
CA SER A 2 2.20 -8.33 11.13
C SER A 2 0.87 -7.59 11.22
N TYR A 3 0.70 -6.61 10.35
CA TYR A 3 -0.56 -5.94 10.12
C TYR A 3 -1.35 -6.72 9.07
N ARG A 4 -2.65 -6.46 8.97
CA ARG A 4 -3.50 -7.04 7.94
C ARG A 4 -3.87 -5.96 6.92
N PRO A 5 -3.91 -6.29 5.63
CA PRO A 5 -4.35 -5.32 4.63
C PRO A 5 -5.87 -5.19 4.65
N TRP A 6 -6.36 -3.96 4.50
CA TRP A 6 -7.76 -3.68 4.29
C TRP A 6 -7.90 -2.93 2.98
N LEU A 7 -8.71 -3.47 2.09
CA LEU A 7 -8.88 -2.96 0.73
C LEU A 7 -10.35 -2.61 0.51
N GLY A 8 -10.63 -1.32 0.31
CA GLY A 8 -11.97 -0.89 0.00
C GLY A 8 -12.41 -1.34 -1.38
N GLU A 9 -13.70 -1.22 -1.65
CA GLU A 9 -14.28 -1.66 -2.90
C GLU A 9 -13.66 -0.99 -4.12
N GLN A 10 -13.39 0.31 -4.04
CA GLN A 10 -12.77 1.05 -5.12
C GLN A 10 -11.37 0.53 -5.44
N VAL A 11 -10.58 0.26 -4.42
CA VAL A 11 -9.23 -0.29 -4.60
C VAL A 11 -9.30 -1.69 -5.21
N LEU A 12 -10.22 -2.51 -4.74
CA LEU A 12 -10.43 -3.85 -5.30
C LEU A 12 -10.75 -3.79 -6.79
N ARG A 13 -11.58 -2.83 -7.21
CA ARG A 13 -11.88 -2.63 -8.63
C ARG A 13 -10.64 -2.21 -9.41
N GLN A 14 -9.83 -1.32 -8.85
CA GLN A 14 -8.59 -0.91 -9.48
C GLN A 14 -7.61 -2.08 -9.63
N MET A 15 -7.55 -2.95 -8.63
CA MET A 15 -6.71 -4.15 -8.68
C MET A 15 -7.09 -5.09 -9.82
N ARG A 16 -8.36 -5.21 -10.12
CA ARG A 16 -8.83 -6.07 -11.21
C ARG A 16 -8.38 -5.57 -12.58
N GLY A 17 -8.08 -4.28 -12.70
CA GLY A 17 -7.59 -3.70 -13.94
C GLY A 17 -6.09 -3.81 -14.14
N LEU A 18 -5.35 -4.33 -13.15
CA LEU A 18 -3.90 -4.46 -13.27
C LEU A 18 -3.52 -5.64 -14.16
N PRO A 19 -2.46 -5.50 -14.99
CA PRO A 19 -1.88 -6.66 -15.65
C PRO A 19 -1.33 -7.64 -14.62
N ALA A 20 -1.12 -8.90 -15.01
CA ALA A 20 -0.68 -9.96 -14.09
C ALA A 20 0.59 -9.59 -13.32
N GLY A 21 1.59 -9.01 -14.01
CA GLY A 21 2.83 -8.60 -13.36
C GLY A 21 2.62 -7.46 -12.36
N GLY A 22 1.71 -6.54 -12.66
CA GLY A 22 1.36 -5.45 -11.74
C GLY A 22 0.64 -5.95 -10.50
N PHE A 23 -0.26 -6.91 -10.68
CA PHE A 23 -0.96 -7.53 -9.57
C PHE A 23 0.02 -8.26 -8.64
N ASP A 24 0.93 -9.06 -9.20
CA ASP A 24 1.93 -9.77 -8.41
C ASP A 24 2.83 -8.80 -7.63
N LEU A 25 3.25 -7.71 -8.26
CA LEU A 25 4.05 -6.70 -7.61
C LEU A 25 3.29 -6.05 -6.45
N LEU A 26 2.03 -5.73 -6.65
CA LEU A 26 1.19 -5.16 -5.59
C LEU A 26 1.09 -6.12 -4.40
N VAL A 27 0.85 -7.40 -4.64
CA VAL A 27 0.76 -8.40 -3.58
C VAL A 27 2.06 -8.48 -2.80
N GLN A 28 3.21 -8.49 -3.47
CA GLN A 28 4.51 -8.52 -2.83
C GLN A 28 4.76 -7.27 -1.98
N VAL A 29 4.45 -6.10 -2.52
CA VAL A 29 4.64 -4.83 -1.80
C VAL A 29 3.72 -4.76 -0.58
N LEU A 30 2.46 -5.14 -0.72
CA LEU A 30 1.52 -5.15 0.40
C LEU A 30 1.96 -6.12 1.50
N ALA A 31 2.48 -7.27 1.14
CA ALA A 31 2.97 -8.23 2.12
C ALA A 31 4.10 -7.63 2.96
N ARG A 32 5.03 -6.92 2.32
CA ARG A 32 6.14 -6.26 3.00
C ARG A 32 5.67 -5.08 3.86
N ILE A 33 4.72 -4.29 3.36
CA ILE A 33 4.11 -3.19 4.13
C ILE A 33 3.46 -3.74 5.40
N CYS A 34 2.75 -4.84 5.31
CA CYS A 34 2.08 -5.44 6.46
C CYS A 34 3.05 -5.99 7.50
N GLU A 35 4.26 -6.36 7.10
CA GLU A 35 5.29 -6.78 8.05
C GLU A 35 5.83 -5.59 8.84
N ASP A 36 6.08 -4.46 8.16
CA ASP A 36 6.59 -3.24 8.79
C ASP A 36 6.14 -2.02 7.98
N PRO A 37 4.97 -1.47 8.28
CA PRO A 37 4.44 -0.34 7.50
C PRO A 37 5.24 0.95 7.63
N TYR A 38 6.12 1.06 8.62
CA TYR A 38 6.94 2.24 8.85
C TYR A 38 8.36 2.11 8.30
N ASP A 39 8.67 1.03 7.60
CA ASP A 39 9.99 0.84 7.00
C ASP A 39 10.23 1.91 5.95
N ARG A 40 11.26 2.74 6.18
CA ARG A 40 11.59 3.88 5.31
C ARG A 40 12.15 3.47 3.95
N LEU A 41 12.64 2.26 3.83
CA LEU A 41 13.11 1.73 2.55
C LEU A 41 11.94 1.32 1.65
N LEU A 42 10.77 1.11 2.24
CA LEU A 42 9.61 0.60 1.54
C LEU A 42 8.57 1.68 1.29
N SER A 43 8.37 2.56 2.26
CA SER A 43 7.35 3.60 2.18
C SER A 43 7.83 4.90 2.81
N ARG A 44 7.12 5.98 2.52
CA ARG A 44 7.45 7.31 3.05
C ARG A 44 6.18 8.04 3.48
N ASP A 45 6.36 9.03 4.35
CA ASP A 45 5.27 9.87 4.80
C ASP A 45 4.73 10.69 3.61
N LEU A 46 3.42 10.72 3.47
CA LEU A 46 2.78 11.61 2.50
C LEU A 46 2.67 13.05 3.00
N ARG A 47 2.58 13.20 4.31
CA ARG A 47 2.43 14.51 4.93
C ARG A 47 3.38 14.61 6.11
N ALA A 48 4.12 15.70 6.19
CA ALA A 48 5.00 15.97 7.32
C ALA A 48 4.19 16.00 8.62
N GLY A 49 4.68 15.31 9.63
CA GLY A 49 4.03 15.25 10.93
C GLY A 49 2.95 14.18 11.06
N ASP A 50 2.66 13.43 10.01
CA ASP A 50 1.69 12.32 10.06
C ASP A 50 2.34 11.04 9.51
N PRO A 51 3.04 10.27 10.36
CA PRO A 51 3.70 9.05 9.90
C PRO A 51 2.74 7.92 9.54
N THR A 52 1.45 8.04 9.90
CA THR A 52 0.47 6.99 9.60
C THR A 52 -0.05 7.04 8.19
N ARG A 53 0.07 8.18 7.52
CA ARG A 53 -0.35 8.34 6.13
C ARG A 53 0.88 8.21 5.24
N ARG A 54 0.94 7.12 4.47
CA ARG A 54 2.15 6.74 3.78
C ARG A 54 1.89 6.34 2.35
N MET A 55 2.96 6.27 1.59
CA MET A 55 2.92 5.88 0.20
C MET A 55 4.08 4.93 -0.09
N ALA A 56 3.86 3.91 -0.92
CA ALA A 56 4.89 2.99 -1.41
C ALA A 56 4.82 2.90 -2.93
N GLU A 57 5.98 2.84 -3.57
CA GLU A 57 6.05 2.71 -5.02
C GLU A 57 5.86 1.26 -5.46
N LEU A 58 5.24 1.09 -6.64
CA LEU A 58 5.05 -0.19 -7.30
C LEU A 58 6.00 -0.24 -8.50
N GLY A 59 7.29 -0.41 -8.23
CA GLY A 59 8.31 -0.30 -9.26
C GLY A 59 8.29 1.09 -9.90
N ASP A 60 8.45 1.15 -11.21
CA ASP A 60 8.43 2.42 -11.96
C ASP A 60 7.05 2.76 -12.52
N PHE A 61 6.02 1.96 -12.19
CA PHE A 61 4.74 2.02 -12.89
C PHE A 61 3.57 2.52 -12.06
N GLY A 62 3.78 2.74 -10.77
CA GLY A 62 2.67 3.21 -9.96
C GLY A 62 3.03 3.33 -8.50
N PHE A 63 2.00 3.55 -7.68
CA PHE A 63 2.17 3.64 -6.24
C PHE A 63 0.86 3.31 -5.53
N VAL A 64 0.99 3.04 -4.25
CA VAL A 64 -0.14 2.80 -3.36
C VAL A 64 -0.02 3.74 -2.17
N GLU A 65 -1.15 4.37 -1.80
CA GLU A 65 -1.27 5.16 -0.60
C GLU A 65 -2.06 4.39 0.44
N PHE A 66 -1.61 4.46 1.69
CA PHE A 66 -2.26 3.70 2.75
C PHE A 66 -2.21 4.45 4.08
N LEU A 67 -3.12 4.09 4.96
CA LEU A 67 -3.19 4.56 6.34
C LEU A 67 -2.86 3.40 7.27
N VAL A 68 -1.98 3.66 8.21
CA VAL A 68 -1.64 2.67 9.24
C VAL A 68 -2.55 2.89 10.44
N ASP A 69 -3.30 1.86 10.80
CA ASP A 69 -4.13 1.85 12.00
C ASP A 69 -3.49 0.91 13.01
N ASP A 70 -2.69 1.48 13.91
CA ASP A 70 -1.95 0.70 14.87
C ASP A 70 -2.85 0.01 15.89
N ALA A 71 -3.93 0.66 16.28
CA ALA A 71 -4.87 0.10 17.26
C ALA A 71 -5.54 -1.17 16.71
N ALA A 72 -5.91 -1.16 15.44
CA ALA A 72 -6.55 -2.30 14.79
C ALA A 72 -5.57 -3.23 14.11
N GLN A 73 -4.28 -2.86 14.04
CA GLN A 73 -3.24 -3.60 13.31
C GLN A 73 -3.62 -3.79 11.84
N LEU A 74 -4.09 -2.70 11.23
CA LEU A 74 -4.51 -2.70 9.83
C LEU A 74 -3.67 -1.73 9.00
N VAL A 75 -3.44 -2.12 7.76
CA VAL A 75 -2.95 -1.24 6.70
C VAL A 75 -4.12 -1.00 5.75
N ARG A 76 -4.69 0.20 5.80
CA ARG A 76 -5.85 0.55 4.98
C ARG A 76 -5.36 1.16 3.67
N VAL A 77 -5.50 0.43 2.59
CA VAL A 77 -5.13 0.94 1.27
C VAL A 77 -6.24 1.85 0.76
N VAL A 78 -5.89 3.11 0.53
CA VAL A 78 -6.87 4.15 0.16
C VAL A 78 -6.79 4.56 -1.30
N THR A 79 -5.62 4.40 -1.92
CA THR A 79 -5.44 4.79 -3.32
C THR A 79 -4.44 3.84 -3.97
N LEU A 80 -4.75 3.45 -5.20
CA LEU A 80 -3.86 2.67 -6.05
C LEU A 80 -3.78 3.38 -7.40
N VAL A 81 -2.57 3.71 -7.83
CA VAL A 81 -2.33 4.31 -9.13
C VAL A 81 -1.38 3.42 -9.91
N TRP A 82 -1.74 3.14 -11.15
CA TRP A 82 -0.94 2.33 -12.06
C TRP A 82 -0.89 3.02 -13.42
N THR A 83 0.31 3.29 -13.91
CA THR A 83 0.53 4.01 -15.18
C THR A 83 1.24 3.16 -16.23
N GLY A 84 1.57 1.94 -15.88
CA GLY A 84 2.29 1.01 -16.78
C GLY A 84 1.42 0.24 -17.74
#